data_eafe03df27739816b2e090bf574e4891
#
_entry.id   eafe03df27739816b2e090bf574e4891
#
_cell.length_a   1.000
_cell.length_b   1.000
_cell.length_c   1.000
_cell.angle_alpha   90.00
_cell.angle_beta   90.00
_cell.angle_gamma   90.00
#
_symmetry.space_group_name_H-M   'P 1'
#
loop_
_entity.id
_entity.type
_entity.pdbx_description
1 polymer ?
#
loop_
_entity_poly.entity_id
_entity_poly.type
_entity_poly.pdbx_seq_one_letter_code
_entity_poly.pdbx_strand_id
1 'polypeptide(L)'
;MDKAKIDEELNSEAYKDEWNRLVELRKSITYCLLFCYRNSIRDGVSGDRNFFLRMIDDITQSVVSIEIIAKEGILNTCRRELRYLIELSIKSCLIVNNTTKHAFEEQIDEYKKLLNSSNINPINRLTFSYLQPDHEDEFKTEVKRLYGYLSKYSHSSSHQIRERLTRVQIGRTIGFEGVQELNELNDDIEKVFAIVLVMIFHSVAPYVVGDFMVEPNGETVNWYFNKSKYISIIDQQFDYKHERRSILPRLKTERLERIRF
;
A
#
# COMPACT_ATOMS: atom_id res chain seq x y z
N MET A 1 -12.22 33.54 4.97
CA MET A 1 -12.00 32.60 6.07
C MET A 1 -11.13 33.24 7.12
N ASP A 2 -11.42 33.02 8.38
CA ASP A 2 -10.64 33.55 9.50
C ASP A 2 -9.34 32.71 9.61
N LYS A 3 -8.19 33.32 9.35
CA LYS A 3 -6.88 32.67 9.44
C LYS A 3 -6.67 32.04 10.83
N ALA A 4 -7.18 32.70 11.89
CA ALA A 4 -7.07 32.19 13.25
C ALA A 4 -7.75 30.83 13.43
N LYS A 5 -8.90 30.58 12.79
CA LYS A 5 -9.60 29.29 12.86
C LYS A 5 -8.86 28.17 12.12
N ILE A 6 -8.17 28.50 11.00
CA ILE A 6 -7.33 27.53 10.31
C ILE A 6 -6.16 27.16 11.19
N ASP A 7 -5.47 28.15 11.73
CA ASP A 7 -4.31 27.93 12.58
C ASP A 7 -4.70 27.13 13.84
N GLU A 8 -5.89 27.37 14.40
CA GLU A 8 -6.43 26.60 15.51
C GLU A 8 -6.66 25.14 15.12
N GLU A 9 -7.30 24.88 13.97
CA GLU A 9 -7.55 23.50 13.49
C GLU A 9 -6.25 22.75 13.19
N LEU A 10 -5.29 23.37 12.50
CA LEU A 10 -4.00 22.76 12.17
C LEU A 10 -3.11 22.50 13.41
N ASN A 11 -3.34 23.23 14.50
CA ASN A 11 -2.66 23.00 15.78
C ASN A 11 -3.44 22.10 16.74
N SER A 12 -4.63 21.63 16.37
CA SER A 12 -5.45 20.77 17.21
C SER A 12 -4.82 19.40 17.44
N GLU A 13 -5.16 18.74 18.55
CA GLU A 13 -4.74 17.35 18.81
C GLU A 13 -5.28 16.39 17.74
N ALA A 14 -6.51 16.59 17.26
CA ALA A 14 -7.11 15.77 16.20
C ALA A 14 -6.30 15.84 14.89
N TYR A 15 -5.77 17.01 14.51
CA TYR A 15 -4.90 17.13 13.34
C TYR A 15 -3.55 16.44 13.56
N LYS A 16 -2.97 16.57 14.75
CA LYS A 16 -1.73 15.90 15.12
C LYS A 16 -1.88 14.37 15.12
N ASP A 17 -3.02 13.86 15.58
CA ASP A 17 -3.30 12.44 15.59
C ASP A 17 -3.37 11.88 14.16
N GLU A 18 -4.07 12.56 13.23
CA GLU A 18 -4.10 12.17 11.84
C GLU A 18 -2.74 12.31 11.16
N TRP A 19 -1.94 13.31 11.54
CA TRP A 19 -0.57 13.43 11.06
C TRP A 19 0.32 12.27 11.56
N ASN A 20 0.21 11.91 12.83
CA ASN A 20 0.92 10.78 13.41
C ASN A 20 0.52 9.47 12.74
N ARG A 21 -0.77 9.31 12.40
CA ARG A 21 -1.27 8.15 11.63
C ARG A 21 -0.61 8.06 10.26
N LEU A 22 -0.51 9.15 9.52
CA LEU A 22 0.18 9.21 8.23
C LEU A 22 1.64 8.82 8.33
N VAL A 23 2.35 9.34 9.33
CA VAL A 23 3.75 9.01 9.58
C VAL A 23 3.93 7.52 9.93
N GLU A 24 3.00 6.96 10.72
CA GLU A 24 3.02 5.53 11.09
C GLU A 24 2.76 4.62 9.87
N LEU A 25 1.83 4.98 9.01
CA LEU A 25 1.57 4.31 7.74
C LEU A 25 2.84 4.26 6.87
N ARG A 26 3.48 5.42 6.69
CA ARG A 26 4.72 5.52 5.92
C ARG A 26 5.84 4.69 6.55
N LYS A 27 6.05 4.77 7.87
CA LYS A 27 7.07 3.98 8.57
C LYS A 27 6.85 2.49 8.40
N SER A 28 5.61 2.03 8.57
CA SER A 28 5.25 0.61 8.49
C SER A 28 5.52 0.02 7.10
N ILE A 29 5.08 0.69 6.03
CA ILE A 29 5.35 0.20 4.68
C ILE A 29 6.85 0.26 4.34
N THR A 30 7.55 1.34 4.73
CA THR A 30 9.00 1.48 4.48
C THR A 30 9.78 0.38 5.20
N TYR A 31 9.41 0.05 6.43
CA TYR A 31 10.04 -1.05 7.18
C TYR A 31 9.90 -2.38 6.44
N CYS A 32 8.69 -2.70 5.96
CA CYS A 32 8.45 -3.92 5.18
C CYS A 32 9.25 -3.94 3.87
N LEU A 33 9.27 -2.83 3.13
CA LEU A 33 10.06 -2.70 1.88
C LEU A 33 11.53 -2.97 2.12
N LEU A 34 12.12 -2.35 3.14
CA LEU A 34 13.54 -2.54 3.50
C LEU A 34 13.83 -3.97 3.95
N PHE A 35 12.92 -4.59 4.72
CA PHE A 35 13.06 -5.98 5.13
C PHE A 35 13.06 -6.92 3.91
N CYS A 36 12.07 -6.79 3.04
CA CYS A 36 11.96 -7.58 1.82
C CYS A 36 13.18 -7.42 0.93
N TYR A 37 13.64 -6.18 0.72
CA TYR A 37 14.85 -5.88 -0.05
C TYR A 37 16.08 -6.60 0.52
N ARG A 38 16.38 -6.38 1.80
CA ARG A 38 17.59 -6.95 2.44
C ARG A 38 17.61 -8.47 2.46
N ASN A 39 16.46 -9.10 2.71
CA ASN A 39 16.39 -10.55 2.83
C ASN A 39 16.35 -11.25 1.45
N SER A 40 15.76 -10.61 0.43
CA SER A 40 15.76 -11.15 -0.94
C SER A 40 17.11 -11.05 -1.62
N ILE A 41 17.94 -10.04 -1.29
CA ILE A 41 19.31 -9.92 -1.84
C ILE A 41 20.24 -11.03 -1.29
N ARG A 42 20.00 -11.51 -0.08
CA ARG A 42 20.82 -12.58 0.54
C ARG A 42 20.75 -13.89 -0.22
N ASP A 43 19.66 -14.13 -0.92
CA ASP A 43 19.49 -15.27 -1.80
C ASP A 43 20.12 -14.95 -3.17
N GLY A 44 21.43 -15.07 -3.27
CA GLY A 44 22.25 -14.67 -4.42
C GLY A 44 21.83 -15.22 -5.79
N VAL A 45 20.85 -16.13 -5.82
CA VAL A 45 20.28 -16.70 -7.05
C VAL A 45 19.08 -15.88 -7.54
N SER A 46 18.29 -15.32 -6.63
CA SER A 46 17.03 -14.61 -6.97
C SER A 46 17.19 -13.09 -6.93
N GLY A 47 18.10 -12.57 -6.09
CA GLY A 47 18.18 -11.14 -5.78
C GLY A 47 18.45 -10.27 -7.00
N ASP A 48 19.41 -10.60 -7.83
CA ASP A 48 19.79 -9.79 -9.00
C ASP A 48 18.80 -9.86 -10.15
N ARG A 49 17.97 -10.92 -10.18
CA ARG A 49 16.99 -11.19 -11.25
C ARG A 49 15.57 -10.86 -10.86
N ASN A 50 15.31 -10.44 -9.64
CA ASN A 50 13.97 -10.08 -9.21
C ASN A 50 13.64 -8.65 -9.65
N PHE A 51 12.77 -8.54 -10.63
CA PHE A 51 12.32 -7.26 -11.18
C PHE A 51 11.70 -6.35 -10.12
N PHE A 52 10.94 -6.90 -9.20
CA PHE A 52 10.29 -6.13 -8.14
C PHE A 52 11.32 -5.40 -7.26
N LEU A 53 12.46 -6.05 -6.94
CA LEU A 53 13.52 -5.43 -6.13
C LEU A 53 14.14 -4.19 -6.81
N ARG A 54 14.07 -4.11 -8.14
CA ARG A 54 14.52 -2.93 -8.90
C ARG A 54 13.50 -1.79 -8.87
N MET A 55 12.22 -2.11 -8.59
CA MET A 55 11.15 -1.13 -8.47
C MET A 55 10.95 -0.61 -7.05
N ILE A 56 11.67 -1.16 -6.06
CA ILE A 56 11.55 -0.74 -4.66
C ILE A 56 11.87 0.75 -4.47
N ASP A 57 12.83 1.29 -5.21
CA ASP A 57 13.18 2.70 -5.11
C ASP A 57 12.03 3.60 -5.55
N ASP A 58 11.36 3.28 -6.66
CA ASP A 58 10.19 4.03 -7.15
C ASP A 58 9.04 3.96 -6.15
N ILE A 59 8.78 2.79 -5.58
CA ILE A 59 7.76 2.62 -4.54
C ILE A 59 8.11 3.47 -3.31
N THR A 60 9.36 3.42 -2.86
CA THR A 60 9.82 4.17 -1.69
C THR A 60 9.74 5.68 -1.92
N GLN A 61 10.15 6.16 -3.10
CA GLN A 61 10.05 7.57 -3.46
C GLN A 61 8.59 8.05 -3.44
N SER A 62 7.66 7.30 -4.02
CA SER A 62 6.24 7.64 -3.98
C SER A 62 5.68 7.66 -2.56
N VAL A 63 6.04 6.66 -1.73
CA VAL A 63 5.63 6.59 -0.32
C VAL A 63 6.12 7.82 0.48
N VAL A 64 7.37 8.21 0.29
CA VAL A 64 7.96 9.40 0.96
C VAL A 64 7.36 10.68 0.40
N SER A 65 7.15 10.76 -0.92
CA SER A 65 6.55 11.93 -1.57
C SER A 65 5.14 12.21 -1.06
N ILE A 66 4.33 11.18 -0.80
CA ILE A 66 2.98 11.33 -0.25
C ILE A 66 3.02 12.08 1.09
N GLU A 67 3.93 11.72 2.02
CA GLU A 67 4.07 12.42 3.30
C GLU A 67 4.46 13.89 3.09
N ILE A 68 5.46 14.15 2.24
CA ILE A 68 5.95 15.51 1.99
C ILE A 68 4.86 16.39 1.35
N ILE A 69 4.16 15.86 0.34
CA ILE A 69 3.13 16.59 -0.39
C ILE A 69 1.90 16.81 0.49
N ALA A 70 1.55 15.85 1.34
CA ALA A 70 0.45 15.98 2.31
C ALA A 70 0.74 17.08 3.33
N LYS A 71 2.01 17.24 3.75
CA LYS A 71 2.43 18.29 4.66
C LYS A 71 2.17 19.70 4.11
N GLU A 72 2.25 19.85 2.79
CA GLU A 72 1.95 21.10 2.09
C GLU A 72 0.44 21.25 1.76
N GLY A 73 -0.42 20.35 2.27
CA GLY A 73 -1.86 20.36 2.03
C GLY A 73 -2.25 20.05 0.58
N ILE A 74 -1.41 19.36 -0.20
CA ILE A 74 -1.66 19.09 -1.63
C ILE A 74 -2.22 17.67 -1.80
N LEU A 75 -3.34 17.38 -1.15
CA LEU A 75 -3.87 16.01 -0.99
C LEU A 75 -4.28 15.33 -2.30
N ASN A 76 -4.74 16.10 -3.30
CA ASN A 76 -5.12 15.53 -4.61
C ASN A 76 -3.90 14.98 -5.37
N THR A 77 -2.72 15.54 -5.16
CA THR A 77 -1.48 15.00 -5.72
C THR A 77 -1.07 13.72 -5.00
N CYS A 78 -1.27 13.64 -3.67
CA CYS A 78 -1.10 12.39 -2.95
C CYS A 78 -1.97 11.27 -3.54
N ARG A 79 -3.24 11.53 -3.86
CA ARG A 79 -4.14 10.56 -4.48
C ARG A 79 -3.68 10.11 -5.88
N ARG A 80 -3.00 10.99 -6.64
CA ARG A 80 -2.35 10.60 -7.91
C ARG A 80 -1.19 9.66 -7.69
N GLU A 81 -0.36 9.91 -6.67
CA GLU A 81 0.72 9.01 -6.28
C GLU A 81 0.19 7.65 -5.79
N LEU A 82 -0.88 7.64 -5.01
CA LEU A 82 -1.55 6.41 -4.59
C LEU A 82 -2.04 5.58 -5.79
N ARG A 83 -2.64 6.23 -6.79
CA ARG A 83 -3.03 5.56 -8.03
C ARG A 83 -1.83 4.98 -8.77
N TYR A 84 -0.75 5.75 -8.88
CA TYR A 84 0.50 5.30 -9.49
C TYR A 84 1.06 4.07 -8.77
N LEU A 85 1.08 4.05 -7.44
CA LEU A 85 1.54 2.91 -6.64
C LEU A 85 0.75 1.62 -6.93
N ILE A 86 -0.58 1.71 -7.07
CA ILE A 86 -1.40 0.55 -7.46
C ILE A 86 -0.97 0.04 -8.83
N GLU A 87 -0.85 0.92 -9.81
CA GLU A 87 -0.48 0.56 -11.18
C GLU A 87 0.91 -0.06 -11.25
N LEU A 88 1.89 0.57 -10.59
CA LEU A 88 3.27 0.10 -10.49
C LEU A 88 3.36 -1.28 -9.86
N SER A 89 2.71 -1.47 -8.71
CA SER A 89 2.76 -2.74 -7.96
C SER A 89 2.13 -3.90 -8.73
N ILE A 90 0.99 -3.68 -9.41
CA ILE A 90 0.34 -4.69 -10.26
C ILE A 90 1.25 -5.11 -11.42
N LYS A 91 1.80 -4.13 -12.15
CA LYS A 91 2.67 -4.40 -13.31
C LYS A 91 3.93 -5.13 -12.88
N SER A 92 4.57 -4.69 -11.80
CA SER A 92 5.79 -5.31 -11.26
C SER A 92 5.52 -6.74 -10.77
N CYS A 93 4.43 -6.96 -10.03
CA CYS A 93 4.03 -8.28 -9.57
C CYS A 93 3.76 -9.24 -10.74
N LEU A 94 3.11 -8.76 -11.80
CA LEU A 94 2.86 -9.57 -13.00
C LEU A 94 4.17 -9.99 -13.71
N ILE A 95 5.14 -9.08 -13.83
CA ILE A 95 6.44 -9.40 -14.42
C ILE A 95 7.14 -10.47 -13.60
N VAL A 96 7.20 -10.31 -12.28
CA VAL A 96 7.85 -11.30 -11.41
C VAL A 96 7.19 -12.68 -11.56
N ASN A 97 5.86 -12.75 -11.52
CA ASN A 97 5.16 -14.04 -11.58
C ASN A 97 5.26 -14.74 -12.93
N ASN A 98 5.32 -13.99 -14.04
CA ASN A 98 5.35 -14.56 -15.39
C ASN A 98 6.78 -14.83 -15.89
N THR A 99 7.78 -14.13 -15.38
CA THR A 99 9.11 -14.08 -16.00
C THR A 99 10.25 -14.46 -15.03
N THR A 100 9.95 -15.15 -13.93
CA THR A 100 10.97 -15.56 -12.93
C THR A 100 12.14 -16.36 -13.51
N LYS A 101 11.94 -17.01 -14.66
CA LYS A 101 12.96 -17.81 -15.37
C LYS A 101 13.66 -17.03 -16.50
N HIS A 102 13.19 -15.83 -16.81
CA HIS A 102 13.71 -15.04 -17.92
C HIS A 102 14.93 -14.23 -17.52
N ALA A 103 15.75 -13.85 -18.50
CA ALA A 103 16.82 -12.88 -18.29
C ALA A 103 16.19 -11.52 -17.88
N PHE A 104 16.97 -10.71 -17.16
CA PHE A 104 16.47 -9.43 -16.64
C PHE A 104 16.03 -8.48 -17.77
N GLU A 105 16.76 -8.49 -18.90
CA GLU A 105 16.41 -7.72 -20.11
C GLU A 105 15.06 -8.09 -20.69
N GLU A 106 14.73 -9.39 -20.68
CA GLU A 106 13.40 -9.87 -21.13
C GLU A 106 12.30 -9.36 -20.20
N GLN A 107 12.55 -9.31 -18.89
CA GLN A 107 11.62 -8.73 -17.91
C GLN A 107 11.40 -7.24 -18.19
N ILE A 108 12.46 -6.48 -18.50
CA ILE A 108 12.36 -5.08 -18.90
C ILE A 108 11.50 -4.92 -20.16
N ASP A 109 11.71 -5.75 -21.17
CA ASP A 109 10.97 -5.65 -22.44
C ASP A 109 9.48 -6.02 -22.26
N GLU A 110 9.17 -6.99 -21.43
CA GLU A 110 7.78 -7.29 -21.06
C GLU A 110 7.15 -6.10 -20.28
N TYR A 111 7.89 -5.50 -19.36
CA TYR A 111 7.41 -4.32 -18.63
C TYR A 111 7.15 -3.12 -19.55
N LYS A 112 8.03 -2.84 -20.54
CA LYS A 112 7.81 -1.80 -21.56
C LYS A 112 6.49 -2.00 -22.30
N LYS A 113 6.12 -3.24 -22.64
CA LYS A 113 4.83 -3.55 -23.28
C LYS A 113 3.65 -3.18 -22.38
N LEU A 114 3.77 -3.42 -21.07
CA LEU A 114 2.74 -3.04 -20.09
C LEU A 114 2.62 -1.53 -19.89
N LEU A 115 3.70 -0.77 -20.09
CA LEU A 115 3.68 0.70 -19.97
C LEU A 115 2.88 1.39 -21.08
N ASN A 116 2.70 0.74 -22.24
CA ASN A 116 1.89 1.29 -23.35
C ASN A 116 0.40 1.41 -23.00
N SER A 117 -0.01 0.92 -21.84
CA SER A 117 -1.38 1.01 -21.33
C SER A 117 -1.40 1.50 -19.89
N SER A 118 -2.12 2.59 -19.66
CA SER A 118 -2.33 3.17 -18.33
C SER A 118 -3.48 2.51 -17.56
N ASN A 119 -3.79 1.24 -17.82
CA ASN A 119 -4.85 0.51 -17.16
C ASN A 119 -4.30 -0.57 -16.22
N ILE A 120 -5.16 -1.07 -15.35
CA ILE A 120 -4.85 -2.14 -14.39
C ILE A 120 -5.43 -3.51 -14.79
N ASN A 121 -5.87 -3.70 -16.04
CA ASN A 121 -6.34 -4.99 -16.53
C ASN A 121 -5.36 -6.15 -16.26
N PRO A 122 -4.03 -5.92 -16.22
CA PRO A 122 -3.07 -6.95 -15.81
C PRO A 122 -3.40 -7.67 -14.51
N ILE A 123 -4.13 -7.05 -13.57
CA ILE A 123 -4.55 -7.69 -12.32
C ILE A 123 -5.37 -8.96 -12.54
N ASN A 124 -6.12 -9.07 -13.64
CA ASN A 124 -6.91 -10.25 -13.95
C ASN A 124 -6.04 -11.48 -14.28
N ARG A 125 -4.78 -11.26 -14.62
CA ARG A 125 -3.80 -12.30 -14.96
C ARG A 125 -2.98 -12.76 -13.74
N LEU A 126 -3.07 -12.02 -12.62
CA LEU A 126 -2.40 -12.37 -11.38
C LEU A 126 -3.17 -13.45 -10.63
N THR A 127 -2.43 -14.34 -9.99
CA THR A 127 -2.95 -15.30 -9.01
C THR A 127 -2.31 -14.99 -7.66
N PHE A 128 -3.15 -14.91 -6.63
CA PHE A 128 -2.73 -14.55 -5.28
C PHE A 128 -2.72 -15.80 -4.38
N SER A 129 -1.62 -16.56 -4.41
CA SER A 129 -1.49 -17.87 -3.75
C SER A 129 -1.72 -17.85 -2.23
N TYR A 130 -1.56 -16.70 -1.57
CA TYR A 130 -1.86 -16.56 -0.14
C TYR A 130 -3.34 -16.27 0.14
N LEU A 131 -4.12 -15.92 -0.89
CA LEU A 131 -5.55 -15.67 -0.77
C LEU A 131 -6.35 -16.87 -1.26
N GLN A 132 -7.43 -17.22 -0.55
CA GLN A 132 -8.38 -18.21 -1.04
C GLN A 132 -9.18 -17.63 -2.24
N PRO A 133 -9.76 -18.43 -3.13
CA PRO A 133 -10.42 -17.95 -4.35
C PRO A 133 -11.44 -16.81 -4.10
N ASP A 134 -12.31 -16.97 -3.10
CA ASP A 134 -13.31 -15.95 -2.75
C ASP A 134 -12.66 -14.63 -2.30
N HIS A 135 -11.59 -14.71 -1.51
CA HIS A 135 -10.84 -13.53 -1.06
C HIS A 135 -10.01 -12.92 -2.20
N GLU A 136 -9.53 -13.73 -3.14
CA GLU A 136 -8.81 -13.25 -4.32
C GLU A 136 -9.72 -12.40 -5.23
N ASP A 137 -10.93 -12.87 -5.49
CA ASP A 137 -11.91 -12.16 -6.32
C ASP A 137 -12.37 -10.86 -5.65
N GLU A 138 -12.62 -10.91 -4.34
CA GLU A 138 -12.94 -9.73 -3.54
C GLU A 138 -11.78 -8.71 -3.60
N PHE A 139 -10.55 -9.15 -3.39
CA PHE A 139 -9.36 -8.31 -3.45
C PHE A 139 -9.21 -7.63 -4.82
N LYS A 140 -9.31 -8.40 -5.92
CA LYS A 140 -9.23 -7.85 -7.28
C LYS A 140 -10.33 -6.81 -7.55
N THR A 141 -11.52 -7.05 -7.02
CA THR A 141 -12.66 -6.13 -7.15
C THR A 141 -12.40 -4.82 -6.38
N GLU A 142 -11.88 -4.92 -5.16
CA GLU A 142 -11.53 -3.75 -4.35
C GLU A 142 -10.40 -2.93 -4.99
N VAL A 143 -9.36 -3.58 -5.49
CA VAL A 143 -8.27 -2.90 -6.21
C VAL A 143 -8.81 -2.10 -7.39
N LYS A 144 -9.69 -2.69 -8.21
CA LYS A 144 -10.30 -1.99 -9.36
C LYS A 144 -11.17 -0.82 -8.93
N ARG A 145 -11.95 -1.00 -7.87
CA ARG A 145 -12.82 0.06 -7.31
C ARG A 145 -11.98 1.23 -6.83
N LEU A 146 -10.93 0.97 -6.05
CA LEU A 146 -10.06 2.00 -5.49
C LEU A 146 -9.26 2.71 -6.58
N TYR A 147 -8.71 1.97 -7.55
CA TYR A 147 -8.05 2.56 -8.72
C TYR A 147 -8.99 3.48 -9.52
N GLY A 148 -10.23 3.04 -9.75
CA GLY A 148 -11.25 3.86 -10.43
C GLY A 148 -11.60 5.13 -9.65
N TYR A 149 -11.69 5.04 -8.33
CA TYR A 149 -11.89 6.19 -7.45
C TYR A 149 -10.72 7.19 -7.56
N LEU A 150 -9.48 6.71 -7.38
CA LEU A 150 -8.27 7.55 -7.45
C LEU A 150 -8.04 8.15 -8.84
N SER A 151 -8.52 7.49 -9.90
CA SER A 151 -8.43 8.01 -11.28
C SER A 151 -9.16 9.34 -11.48
N LYS A 152 -10.15 9.66 -10.63
CA LYS A 152 -10.83 10.96 -10.62
C LYS A 152 -9.89 12.13 -10.35
N TYR A 153 -8.75 11.86 -9.71
CA TYR A 153 -7.73 12.86 -9.37
C TYR A 153 -6.60 12.99 -10.40
N SER A 154 -6.53 12.08 -11.38
CA SER A 154 -5.46 12.09 -12.40
C SER A 154 -5.67 13.09 -13.52
N HIS A 155 -6.92 13.48 -13.75
CA HIS A 155 -7.32 14.45 -14.76
C HIS A 155 -8.23 15.49 -14.11
N SER A 156 -8.29 16.70 -14.67
CA SER A 156 -9.21 17.76 -14.18
C SER A 156 -10.67 17.32 -14.37
N SER A 157 -11.12 16.44 -13.48
CA SER A 157 -12.46 15.86 -13.52
C SER A 157 -13.51 16.82 -12.97
N SER A 158 -14.78 16.62 -13.37
CA SER A 158 -15.91 17.36 -12.79
C SER A 158 -16.00 17.17 -11.27
N HIS A 159 -15.55 16.01 -10.76
CA HIS A 159 -15.47 15.74 -9.32
C HIS A 159 -14.51 16.71 -8.63
N GLN A 160 -13.27 16.84 -9.12
CA GLN A 160 -12.30 17.79 -8.57
C GLN A 160 -12.77 19.25 -8.65
N ILE A 161 -13.47 19.61 -9.73
CA ILE A 161 -14.00 20.98 -9.87
C ILE A 161 -15.07 21.22 -8.79
N ARG A 162 -15.98 20.28 -8.56
CA ARG A 162 -17.00 20.38 -7.50
C ARG A 162 -16.38 20.45 -6.11
N GLU A 163 -15.42 19.59 -5.83
CA GLU A 163 -14.67 19.61 -4.57
C GLU A 163 -14.04 20.98 -4.30
N ARG A 164 -13.37 21.57 -5.30
CA ARG A 164 -12.78 22.90 -5.20
C ARG A 164 -13.84 23.99 -4.95
N LEU A 165 -14.97 23.93 -5.65
CA LEU A 165 -16.06 24.87 -5.42
C LEU A 165 -16.61 24.76 -3.99
N THR A 166 -16.81 23.55 -3.48
CA THR A 166 -17.26 23.34 -2.10
C THR A 166 -16.24 23.89 -1.10
N ARG A 167 -14.94 23.62 -1.31
CA ARG A 167 -13.86 24.14 -0.44
C ARG A 167 -13.82 25.68 -0.44
N VAL A 168 -13.93 26.30 -1.60
CA VAL A 168 -13.97 27.76 -1.70
C VAL A 168 -15.19 28.34 -0.98
N GLN A 169 -16.35 27.68 -1.07
CA GLN A 169 -17.58 28.11 -0.38
C GLN A 169 -17.43 28.10 1.16
N ILE A 170 -16.69 27.14 1.70
CA ILE A 170 -16.38 27.09 3.14
C ILE A 170 -15.12 27.87 3.51
N GLY A 171 -14.53 28.58 2.53
CA GLY A 171 -13.36 29.42 2.72
C GLY A 171 -12.01 28.69 2.78
N ARG A 172 -11.94 27.45 2.30
CA ARG A 172 -10.68 26.67 2.25
C ARG A 172 -10.03 26.76 0.88
N THR A 173 -8.71 26.78 0.85
CA THR A 173 -7.87 26.77 -0.36
C THR A 173 -6.76 25.74 -0.21
N ILE A 174 -5.99 25.50 -1.27
CA ILE A 174 -4.83 24.60 -1.23
C ILE A 174 -3.88 25.00 -0.09
N GLY A 175 -3.43 24.02 0.67
CA GLY A 175 -2.56 24.21 1.83
C GLY A 175 -3.28 24.49 3.14
N PHE A 176 -4.61 24.49 3.11
CA PHE A 176 -5.47 24.72 4.29
C PHE A 176 -6.52 23.62 4.44
N GLU A 177 -6.20 22.43 4.03
CA GLU A 177 -6.97 21.23 4.29
C GLU A 177 -6.94 20.90 5.79
N GLY A 178 -8.11 20.54 6.33
CA GLY A 178 -8.25 20.31 7.77
C GLY A 178 -8.17 18.83 8.15
N VAL A 179 -8.60 18.55 9.38
CA VAL A 179 -8.60 17.22 9.98
C VAL A 179 -9.37 16.22 9.13
N GLN A 180 -10.55 16.60 8.65
CA GLN A 180 -11.39 15.69 7.86
C GLN A 180 -10.72 15.27 6.55
N GLU A 181 -10.16 16.22 5.81
CA GLU A 181 -9.50 15.94 4.53
C GLU A 181 -8.24 15.08 4.72
N LEU A 182 -7.49 15.28 5.80
CA LEU A 182 -6.32 14.47 6.14
C LEU A 182 -6.74 13.05 6.58
N ASN A 183 -7.83 12.93 7.35
CA ASN A 183 -8.40 11.63 7.71
C ASN A 183 -8.83 10.83 6.47
N GLU A 184 -9.58 11.45 5.55
CA GLU A 184 -9.98 10.82 4.29
C GLU A 184 -8.78 10.39 3.44
N LEU A 185 -7.71 11.19 3.39
CA LEU A 185 -6.48 10.80 2.72
C LEU A 185 -5.82 9.61 3.39
N ASN A 186 -5.76 9.58 4.72
CA ASN A 186 -5.19 8.47 5.48
C ASN A 186 -5.94 7.16 5.25
N ASP A 187 -7.27 7.21 5.12
CA ASP A 187 -8.09 6.05 4.75
C ASP A 187 -7.77 5.54 3.33
N ASP A 188 -7.52 6.44 2.39
CA ASP A 188 -7.06 6.09 1.04
C ASP A 188 -5.66 5.46 1.10
N ILE A 189 -4.74 6.02 1.87
CA ILE A 189 -3.37 5.53 2.05
C ILE A 189 -3.36 4.13 2.68
N GLU A 190 -4.14 3.90 3.75
CA GLU A 190 -4.26 2.58 4.39
C GLU A 190 -4.59 1.48 3.38
N LYS A 191 -5.65 1.71 2.60
CA LYS A 191 -6.14 0.74 1.63
C LYS A 191 -5.14 0.51 0.50
N VAL A 192 -4.56 1.58 -0.03
CA VAL A 192 -3.57 1.47 -1.13
C VAL A 192 -2.30 0.77 -0.65
N PHE A 193 -1.77 1.16 0.51
CA PHE A 193 -0.57 0.53 1.04
C PHE A 193 -0.79 -0.95 1.38
N ALA A 194 -1.97 -1.33 1.88
CA ALA A 194 -2.31 -2.74 2.06
C ALA A 194 -2.33 -3.49 0.72
N ILE A 195 -2.89 -2.92 -0.34
CA ILE A 195 -2.86 -3.50 -1.70
C ILE A 195 -1.42 -3.66 -2.18
N VAL A 196 -0.60 -2.63 -2.05
CA VAL A 196 0.83 -2.66 -2.44
C VAL A 196 1.56 -3.76 -1.68
N LEU A 197 1.32 -3.90 -0.37
CA LEU A 197 1.92 -4.96 0.46
C LEU A 197 1.52 -6.36 0.01
N VAL A 198 0.25 -6.59 -0.36
CA VAL A 198 -0.18 -7.87 -0.94
C VAL A 198 0.60 -8.18 -2.21
N MET A 199 0.78 -7.21 -3.11
CA MET A 199 1.59 -7.37 -4.33
C MET A 199 3.06 -7.67 -4.01
N ILE A 200 3.64 -7.00 -3.02
CA ILE A 200 5.01 -7.23 -2.53
C ILE A 200 5.18 -8.67 -2.06
N PHE A 201 4.28 -9.15 -1.20
CA PHE A 201 4.35 -10.50 -0.66
C PHE A 201 4.20 -11.59 -1.72
N HIS A 202 3.51 -11.30 -2.83
CA HIS A 202 3.46 -12.19 -3.99
C HIS A 202 4.61 -11.99 -5.00
N SER A 203 5.52 -11.06 -4.71
CA SER A 203 6.68 -10.76 -5.57
C SER A 203 8.03 -11.17 -4.96
N VAL A 204 8.04 -11.61 -3.70
CA VAL A 204 9.24 -12.09 -2.99
C VAL A 204 9.08 -13.56 -2.59
N ALA A 205 10.19 -14.20 -2.22
CA ALA A 205 10.15 -15.60 -1.83
C ALA A 205 9.31 -15.83 -0.56
N PRO A 206 8.56 -16.95 -0.45
CA PRO A 206 7.67 -17.22 0.68
C PRO A 206 8.36 -17.18 2.06
N TYR A 207 9.63 -17.60 2.13
CA TYR A 207 10.38 -17.54 3.38
C TYR A 207 10.61 -16.10 3.85
N VAL A 208 10.81 -15.13 2.91
CA VAL A 208 10.97 -13.71 3.26
C VAL A 208 9.70 -13.18 3.88
N VAL A 209 8.53 -13.55 3.33
CA VAL A 209 7.23 -13.16 3.89
C VAL A 209 7.03 -13.77 5.28
N GLY A 210 7.32 -15.08 5.42
CA GLY A 210 7.18 -15.77 6.68
C GLY A 210 8.12 -15.26 7.78
N ASP A 211 9.34 -14.85 7.42
CA ASP A 211 10.30 -14.28 8.36
C ASP A 211 10.00 -12.82 8.70
N PHE A 212 9.27 -12.11 7.84
CA PHE A 212 8.72 -10.80 8.17
C PHE A 212 7.51 -10.90 9.11
N MET A 213 6.59 -11.82 8.83
CA MET A 213 5.31 -11.92 9.54
C MET A 213 5.42 -12.54 10.92
N VAL A 214 6.39 -13.43 11.13
CA VAL A 214 6.47 -14.27 12.34
C VAL A 214 7.74 -13.93 13.12
N GLU A 215 7.53 -13.36 14.31
CA GLU A 215 8.61 -13.09 15.26
C GLU A 215 9.22 -14.39 15.81
N PRO A 216 10.45 -14.37 16.34
CA PRO A 216 11.10 -15.57 16.91
C PRO A 216 10.32 -16.24 18.05
N ASN A 217 9.45 -15.52 18.73
CA ASN A 217 8.56 -16.04 19.80
C ASN A 217 7.22 -16.55 19.24
N GLY A 218 7.04 -16.56 17.92
CA GLY A 218 5.81 -16.99 17.23
C GLY A 218 4.74 -15.90 17.09
N GLU A 219 4.90 -14.75 17.72
CA GLU A 219 3.97 -13.64 17.57
C GLU A 219 3.93 -13.12 16.14
N THR A 220 2.83 -12.48 15.77
CA THR A 220 2.78 -11.68 14.54
C THR A 220 3.56 -10.40 14.76
N VAL A 221 4.40 -10.00 13.78
CA VAL A 221 5.10 -8.72 13.80
C VAL A 221 4.16 -7.57 14.17
N ASN A 222 4.60 -6.72 15.11
CA ASN A 222 3.79 -5.58 15.51
C ASN A 222 4.00 -4.40 14.57
N TRP A 223 3.04 -4.14 13.69
CA TRP A 223 3.05 -3.06 12.73
C TRP A 223 1.63 -2.60 12.39
N TYR A 224 1.52 -1.46 11.70
CA TYR A 224 0.23 -0.85 11.40
C TYR A 224 -0.72 -1.76 10.62
N PHE A 225 -0.20 -2.51 9.63
CA PHE A 225 -1.00 -3.30 8.69
C PHE A 225 -1.54 -4.61 9.24
N ASN A 226 -1.30 -4.95 10.50
CA ASN A 226 -2.03 -6.03 11.19
C ASN A 226 -3.55 -5.78 11.24
N LYS A 227 -3.98 -4.54 10.98
CA LYS A 227 -5.38 -4.14 10.90
C LYS A 227 -6.03 -4.46 9.55
N SER A 228 -5.24 -4.81 8.53
CA SER A 228 -5.72 -5.12 7.19
C SER A 228 -6.21 -6.55 7.09
N LYS A 229 -7.42 -6.73 6.51
CA LYS A 229 -8.01 -8.04 6.24
C LYS A 229 -7.08 -8.94 5.43
N TYR A 230 -6.57 -8.45 4.32
CA TYR A 230 -5.74 -9.25 3.42
C TYR A 230 -4.36 -9.58 4.00
N ILE A 231 -3.77 -8.67 4.74
CA ILE A 231 -2.50 -8.94 5.46
C ILE A 231 -2.72 -9.97 6.56
N SER A 232 -3.85 -9.91 7.26
CA SER A 232 -4.22 -10.92 8.26
C SER A 232 -4.40 -12.32 7.64
N ILE A 233 -4.99 -12.41 6.44
CA ILE A 233 -5.12 -13.68 5.68
C ILE A 233 -3.75 -14.21 5.27
N ILE A 234 -2.83 -13.35 4.83
CA ILE A 234 -1.46 -13.73 4.50
C ILE A 234 -0.73 -14.25 5.75
N ASP A 235 -0.86 -13.56 6.89
CA ASP A 235 -0.26 -14.00 8.15
C ASP A 235 -0.73 -15.40 8.58
N GLN A 236 -2.00 -15.75 8.32
CA GLN A 236 -2.55 -17.09 8.61
C GLN A 236 -1.85 -18.20 7.81
N GLN A 237 -1.32 -17.92 6.63
CA GLN A 237 -0.60 -18.91 5.82
C GLN A 237 0.67 -19.42 6.50
N PHE A 238 1.16 -18.72 7.52
CA PHE A 238 2.35 -19.07 8.30
C PHE A 238 2.03 -19.69 9.67
N ASP A 239 0.79 -20.10 9.92
CA ASP A 239 0.36 -20.76 11.16
C ASP A 239 1.02 -22.13 11.37
N TYR A 240 1.55 -22.73 10.30
CA TYR A 240 2.30 -23.99 10.37
C TYR A 240 3.67 -23.85 11.03
N LYS A 241 4.21 -22.62 11.16
CA LYS A 241 5.52 -22.40 11.80
C LYS A 241 5.48 -22.90 13.25
N HIS A 242 6.52 -23.64 13.64
CA HIS A 242 6.51 -24.37 14.90
C HIS A 242 6.48 -23.42 16.10
N GLU A 243 7.04 -22.22 15.96
CA GLU A 243 7.06 -21.14 16.95
C GLU A 243 5.64 -20.71 17.36
N ARG A 244 4.67 -20.86 16.45
CA ARG A 244 3.26 -20.49 16.69
C ARG A 244 2.44 -21.57 17.40
N ARG A 245 2.91 -22.82 17.45
CA ARG A 245 2.10 -23.95 17.89
C ARG A 245 1.42 -23.75 19.25
N SER A 246 2.14 -23.21 20.22
CA SER A 246 1.62 -23.02 21.59
C SER A 246 0.67 -21.83 21.74
N ILE A 247 0.78 -20.83 20.88
CA ILE A 247 0.02 -19.57 20.97
C ILE A 247 -1.06 -19.42 19.89
N LEU A 248 -1.17 -20.39 18.98
CA LEU A 248 -2.06 -20.35 17.83
C LEU A 248 -3.53 -20.07 18.16
N PRO A 249 -4.15 -20.67 19.21
CA PRO A 249 -5.54 -20.36 19.56
C PRO A 249 -5.75 -18.88 19.88
N ARG A 250 -4.82 -18.28 20.64
CA ARG A 250 -4.85 -16.86 20.98
C ARG A 250 -4.66 -15.98 19.74
N LEU A 251 -3.67 -16.29 18.89
CA LEU A 251 -3.40 -15.55 17.67
C LEU A 251 -4.61 -15.47 16.73
N LYS A 252 -5.37 -16.56 16.59
CA LYS A 252 -6.57 -16.59 15.76
C LYS A 252 -7.64 -15.61 16.25
N THR A 253 -7.85 -15.53 17.56
CA THR A 253 -8.80 -14.58 18.15
C THR A 253 -8.33 -13.15 17.96
N GLU A 254 -7.07 -12.85 18.31
CA GLU A 254 -6.50 -11.52 18.20
C GLU A 254 -6.50 -10.98 16.75
N ARG A 255 -6.27 -11.84 15.74
CA ARG A 255 -6.36 -11.43 14.33
C ARG A 255 -7.74 -10.90 13.97
N LEU A 256 -8.80 -11.62 14.36
CA LEU A 256 -10.18 -11.20 14.08
C LEU A 256 -10.52 -9.88 14.76
N GLU A 257 -10.05 -9.68 15.98
CA GLU A 257 -10.28 -8.46 16.75
C GLU A 257 -9.51 -7.24 16.21
N ARG A 258 -8.38 -7.45 15.52
CA ARG A 258 -7.53 -6.38 14.98
C ARG A 258 -8.01 -5.81 13.65
N ILE A 259 -8.73 -6.58 12.84
CA ILE A 259 -9.13 -6.15 11.49
C ILE A 259 -10.00 -4.90 11.57
N ARG A 260 -9.64 -3.88 10.77
CA ARG A 260 -10.36 -2.59 10.64
C ARG A 260 -10.67 -2.22 9.19
N PHE A 261 -9.86 -2.67 8.23
CA PHE A 261 -9.98 -2.37 6.80
C PHE A 261 -9.47 -3.52 5.92
#